data_bdba4e469976c84ad329fc6944747bbc
#
_entry.id   bdba4e469976c84ad329fc6944747bbc
#
_cell.length_a   1.000
_cell.length_b   1.000
_cell.length_c   1.000
_cell.angle_alpha   90.00
_cell.angle_beta   90.00
_cell.angle_gamma   90.00
#
_symmetry.space_group_name_H-M   'P 1'
#
loop_
_entity.id
_entity.type
_entity.pdbx_description
1 polymer ?
#
loop_
_entity_poly.entity_id
_entity_poly.type
_entity_poly.pdbx_seq_one_letter_code
_entity_poly.pdbx_strand_id
1 'polypeptide(L)'
;SIIDGYPSVIDLTSFIDFILLNELASNADGYEFSTFFHKDRNGKLRAGPIWDFNLTFGNDLFFWGYDRSQTDVWQLSYGDNEGPKFWKDLFDDAVFKCYLAKRWQELTATGMPLNSVEIFTLIDETVTLITEAVERQETITGTTGEFDQQIIDIKAFITERISWISNELTDTSLCANVSTPPLVISKINYHPLVDPELDSDDFEFIEIRNNGSSTVDLTGIYFGGLGLTYQFEAGATVSGGGSIFLSNKNESFFSRYGFESFGEFSRNLSNDSEDLVLRDAYGNIIDEVTYKDSLPWPENADGNGAFLELVSLNLDNSLASSWIAQDDIAENLSVNAFQYENFVSLAPNPVSDKLKVNSSRGKIKTLKLWSVNGKLYTTYNPDHQQFELDMSSYETGFYLLQIQTDTESIVKKIIKN
;
A
#
# COMPACT_ATOMS: atom_id res chain seq x y z
N SER A 1 -17.66 -2.80 -7.96
CA SER A 1 -17.63 -1.87 -6.83
C SER A 1 -16.33 -2.01 -6.06
N ILE A 2 -15.69 -0.89 -5.67
CA ILE A 2 -14.49 -0.88 -4.83
C ILE A 2 -14.80 -1.19 -3.35
N ILE A 3 -16.07 -1.25 -2.97
CA ILE A 3 -16.51 -1.52 -1.60
C ILE A 3 -16.82 -3.00 -1.41
N ASP A 4 -17.58 -3.59 -2.34
CA ASP A 4 -18.13 -4.94 -2.20
C ASP A 4 -17.66 -5.92 -3.28
N GLY A 5 -16.92 -5.44 -4.29
CA GLY A 5 -16.43 -6.25 -5.41
C GLY A 5 -15.02 -6.77 -5.19
N TYR A 6 -14.49 -7.46 -6.20
CA TYR A 6 -13.13 -8.00 -6.15
C TYR A 6 -12.04 -6.96 -5.78
N PRO A 7 -12.13 -5.66 -6.16
CA PRO A 7 -11.10 -4.70 -5.78
C PRO A 7 -10.98 -4.46 -4.27
N SER A 8 -12.03 -4.76 -3.49
CA SER A 8 -11.94 -4.68 -2.02
C SER A 8 -11.29 -5.90 -1.37
N VAL A 9 -11.21 -7.01 -2.08
CA VAL A 9 -10.82 -8.32 -1.53
C VAL A 9 -9.44 -8.76 -2.00
N ILE A 10 -9.14 -8.58 -3.31
CA ILE A 10 -7.91 -9.08 -3.92
C ILE A 10 -6.89 -7.96 -4.19
N ASP A 11 -5.62 -8.29 -4.06
CA ASP A 11 -4.53 -7.50 -4.65
C ASP A 11 -4.53 -7.74 -6.16
N LEU A 12 -5.08 -6.78 -6.89
CA LEU A 12 -5.33 -6.91 -8.32
C LEU A 12 -4.04 -7.20 -9.10
N THR A 13 -2.94 -6.54 -8.75
CA THR A 13 -1.65 -6.70 -9.42
C THR A 13 -1.16 -8.13 -9.31
N SER A 14 -1.24 -8.75 -8.12
CA SER A 14 -0.80 -10.14 -7.94
C SER A 14 -1.64 -11.14 -8.75
N PHE A 15 -2.94 -10.92 -8.85
CA PHE A 15 -3.83 -11.76 -9.66
C PHE A 15 -3.56 -11.60 -11.16
N ILE A 16 -3.32 -10.38 -11.61
CA ILE A 16 -2.97 -10.08 -13.00
C ILE A 16 -1.64 -10.73 -13.36
N ASP A 17 -0.59 -10.52 -12.54
CA ASP A 17 0.73 -11.09 -12.79
C ASP A 17 0.67 -12.63 -12.78
N PHE A 18 -0.13 -13.23 -11.86
CA PHE A 18 -0.36 -14.68 -11.84
C PHE A 18 -0.99 -15.17 -13.13
N ILE A 19 -2.05 -14.53 -13.65
CA ILE A 19 -2.69 -14.88 -14.90
C ILE A 19 -1.70 -14.73 -16.06
N LEU A 20 -1.02 -13.59 -16.18
CA LEU A 20 -0.11 -13.32 -17.31
C LEU A 20 1.04 -14.31 -17.38
N LEU A 21 1.61 -14.73 -16.24
CA LEU A 21 2.70 -15.71 -16.21
C LEU A 21 2.20 -17.12 -16.56
N ASN A 22 1.06 -17.55 -16.04
CA ASN A 22 0.48 -18.85 -16.39
C ASN A 22 0.05 -18.91 -17.86
N GLU A 23 -0.53 -17.83 -18.39
CA GLU A 23 -0.93 -17.76 -19.78
C GLU A 23 0.27 -17.68 -20.73
N LEU A 24 1.31 -16.88 -20.41
CA LEU A 24 2.53 -16.83 -21.21
C LEU A 24 3.20 -18.22 -21.30
N ALA A 25 3.30 -18.88 -20.16
CA ALA A 25 3.90 -20.20 -20.07
C ALA A 25 3.00 -21.32 -20.60
N SER A 26 1.73 -21.05 -20.86
CA SER A 26 0.71 -22.05 -21.15
C SER A 26 0.69 -23.18 -20.12
N ASN A 27 0.63 -22.78 -18.82
CA ASN A 27 0.73 -23.72 -17.70
C ASN A 27 -0.54 -24.55 -17.58
N ALA A 28 -0.41 -25.84 -17.82
CA ALA A 28 -1.52 -26.80 -17.80
C ALA A 28 -2.18 -26.94 -16.42
N ASP A 29 -1.41 -26.75 -15.34
CA ASP A 29 -1.86 -26.92 -13.96
C ASP A 29 -2.17 -25.59 -13.26
N GLY A 30 -2.04 -24.46 -13.97
CA GLY A 30 -1.95 -23.14 -13.40
C GLY A 30 -3.18 -22.61 -12.66
N TYR A 31 -4.36 -23.21 -12.82
CA TYR A 31 -5.60 -22.69 -12.25
C TYR A 31 -6.35 -23.69 -11.38
N GLU A 32 -6.10 -24.97 -11.53
CA GLU A 32 -6.78 -26.05 -10.84
C GLU A 32 -5.92 -26.64 -9.70
N PHE A 33 -4.64 -26.91 -9.96
CA PHE A 33 -3.78 -27.67 -9.07
C PHE A 33 -2.66 -26.83 -8.45
N SER A 34 -1.79 -26.25 -9.25
CA SER A 34 -0.57 -25.55 -8.80
C SER A 34 -0.81 -24.09 -8.45
N THR A 35 -1.84 -23.83 -7.63
CA THR A 35 -2.27 -22.48 -7.29
C THR A 35 -2.20 -22.24 -5.80
N PHE A 36 -1.47 -21.20 -5.40
CA PHE A 36 -1.37 -20.76 -4.02
C PHE A 36 -1.95 -19.36 -3.83
N PHE A 37 -2.47 -19.12 -2.64
CA PHE A 37 -2.95 -17.82 -2.20
C PHE A 37 -2.44 -17.55 -0.81
N HIS A 38 -2.19 -16.28 -0.51
CA HIS A 38 -1.90 -15.84 0.84
C HIS A 38 -2.60 -14.52 1.15
N LYS A 39 -2.86 -14.28 2.42
CA LYS A 39 -3.47 -13.07 2.92
C LYS A 39 -2.94 -12.76 4.30
N ASP A 40 -2.33 -11.58 4.45
CA ASP A 40 -1.97 -11.06 5.76
C ASP A 40 -3.17 -10.46 6.48
N ARG A 41 -3.02 -10.26 7.81
CA ARG A 41 -4.01 -9.56 8.60
C ARG A 41 -4.20 -8.15 8.01
N ASN A 42 -5.46 -7.73 7.87
CA ASN A 42 -5.85 -6.43 7.34
C ASN A 42 -5.39 -6.14 5.90
N GLY A 43 -4.88 -7.15 5.18
CA GLY A 43 -4.46 -7.04 3.79
C GLY A 43 -5.45 -7.65 2.80
N LYS A 44 -5.14 -7.53 1.52
CA LYS A 44 -5.87 -8.16 0.42
C LYS A 44 -5.37 -9.58 0.18
N LEU A 45 -6.22 -10.42 -0.40
CA LEU A 45 -5.84 -11.75 -0.88
C LEU A 45 -4.91 -11.59 -2.09
N ARG A 46 -3.80 -12.30 -2.09
CA ARG A 46 -2.79 -12.31 -3.17
C ARG A 46 -2.74 -13.68 -3.82
N ALA A 47 -2.63 -13.74 -5.14
CA ALA A 47 -2.32 -14.96 -5.88
C ALA A 47 -0.80 -15.13 -5.98
N GLY A 48 -0.33 -16.36 -5.79
CA GLY A 48 1.08 -16.72 -5.82
C GLY A 48 1.59 -17.30 -4.48
N PRO A 49 2.87 -17.71 -4.45
CA PRO A 49 3.85 -17.66 -5.56
C PRO A 49 3.44 -18.56 -6.73
N ILE A 50 4.03 -18.29 -7.91
CA ILE A 50 3.95 -19.23 -9.03
C ILE A 50 4.73 -20.50 -8.67
N TRP A 51 4.20 -21.65 -9.08
CA TRP A 51 4.73 -22.95 -8.67
C TRP A 51 4.52 -23.98 -9.77
N ASP A 52 5.45 -24.93 -9.87
CA ASP A 52 5.31 -26.16 -10.68
C ASP A 52 5.16 -25.91 -12.20
N PHE A 53 6.14 -25.20 -12.77
CA PHE A 53 6.17 -24.82 -14.17
C PHE A 53 6.85 -25.88 -15.09
N ASN A 54 6.82 -27.16 -14.72
CA ASN A 54 7.43 -28.24 -15.49
C ASN A 54 6.60 -28.64 -16.73
N LEU A 55 5.28 -28.43 -16.70
CA LEU A 55 4.36 -28.68 -17.83
C LEU A 55 3.99 -27.36 -18.51
N THR A 56 4.99 -26.65 -19.03
CA THR A 56 4.83 -25.31 -19.61
C THR A 56 5.62 -25.16 -20.91
N PHE A 57 5.40 -24.06 -21.61
CA PHE A 57 6.10 -23.69 -22.84
C PHE A 57 6.06 -24.76 -23.94
N GLY A 58 4.92 -25.42 -24.08
CA GLY A 58 4.71 -26.51 -25.05
C GLY A 58 5.23 -27.88 -24.59
N ASN A 59 5.81 -28.00 -23.41
CA ASN A 59 6.20 -29.25 -22.79
C ASN A 59 4.97 -29.92 -22.13
N ASP A 60 4.02 -30.36 -22.99
CA ASP A 60 2.85 -31.09 -22.51
C ASP A 60 3.10 -32.59 -22.68
N LEU A 61 2.98 -33.36 -21.62
CA LEU A 61 3.15 -34.78 -21.64
C LEU A 61 1.92 -35.54 -22.17
N PHE A 62 0.90 -34.86 -22.71
CA PHE A 62 -0.37 -35.46 -23.11
C PHE A 62 -1.03 -36.33 -22.02
N PHE A 63 -0.72 -36.08 -20.80
CA PHE A 63 -1.07 -36.92 -19.66
C PHE A 63 -2.58 -37.15 -19.52
N TRP A 64 -3.36 -36.14 -19.91
CA TRP A 64 -4.82 -36.14 -19.83
C TRP A 64 -5.51 -36.31 -21.19
N GLY A 65 -4.76 -36.53 -22.26
CA GLY A 65 -5.29 -36.69 -23.61
C GLY A 65 -5.61 -35.39 -24.34
N TYR A 66 -5.19 -34.23 -23.80
CA TYR A 66 -5.31 -32.93 -24.45
C TYR A 66 -3.94 -32.41 -24.86
N ASP A 67 -3.90 -31.78 -26.04
CA ASP A 67 -2.71 -31.06 -26.49
C ASP A 67 -2.76 -29.63 -25.95
N ARG A 68 -1.90 -29.33 -24.99
CA ARG A 68 -1.78 -28.00 -24.36
C ARG A 68 -0.59 -27.21 -24.90
N SER A 69 0.08 -27.71 -25.94
CA SER A 69 1.17 -26.99 -26.62
C SER A 69 0.68 -25.88 -27.55
N GLN A 70 -0.63 -25.66 -27.66
CA GLN A 70 -1.19 -24.63 -28.52
C GLN A 70 -0.83 -23.23 -28.01
N THR A 71 -0.44 -22.35 -28.94
CA THR A 71 -0.01 -20.99 -28.64
C THR A 71 -1.13 -19.96 -28.72
N ASP A 72 -2.32 -20.34 -29.22
CA ASP A 72 -3.44 -19.48 -29.57
C ASP A 72 -4.71 -19.71 -28.75
N VAL A 73 -4.56 -20.15 -27.50
CA VAL A 73 -5.66 -20.40 -26.55
C VAL A 73 -5.39 -19.78 -25.20
N TRP A 74 -6.45 -19.47 -24.46
CA TRP A 74 -6.36 -19.12 -23.05
C TRP A 74 -6.43 -20.38 -22.20
N GLN A 75 -5.39 -20.69 -21.41
CA GLN A 75 -5.34 -21.88 -20.57
C GLN A 75 -6.43 -21.88 -19.51
N LEU A 76 -6.78 -20.71 -18.95
CA LEU A 76 -7.85 -20.57 -17.95
C LEU A 76 -9.23 -21.04 -18.42
N SER A 77 -9.43 -21.26 -19.74
CA SER A 77 -10.70 -21.68 -20.33
C SER A 77 -10.55 -22.77 -21.39
N TYR A 78 -9.38 -23.41 -21.49
CA TYR A 78 -9.09 -24.41 -22.52
C TYR A 78 -9.21 -25.85 -21.98
N GLY A 79 -9.91 -26.70 -22.75
CA GLY A 79 -10.05 -28.11 -22.42
C GLY A 79 -10.84 -28.37 -21.15
N ASP A 80 -10.29 -29.20 -20.28
CA ASP A 80 -10.77 -29.52 -18.93
C ASP A 80 -10.00 -28.77 -17.82
N ASN A 81 -9.21 -27.80 -18.18
CA ASN A 81 -8.55 -26.89 -17.21
C ASN A 81 -9.57 -25.91 -16.62
N GLU A 82 -10.66 -26.47 -16.10
CA GLU A 82 -11.71 -25.70 -15.46
C GLU A 82 -11.37 -25.45 -14.01
N GLY A 83 -10.37 -24.62 -13.76
CA GLY A 83 -10.10 -24.10 -12.41
C GLY A 83 -11.34 -23.40 -11.82
N PRO A 84 -11.28 -22.96 -10.56
CA PRO A 84 -12.38 -22.25 -9.91
C PRO A 84 -12.93 -21.13 -10.78
N LYS A 85 -14.26 -21.09 -10.90
CA LYS A 85 -15.00 -20.18 -11.79
C LYS A 85 -14.59 -18.70 -11.68
N PHE A 86 -14.11 -18.27 -10.52
CA PHE A 86 -13.74 -16.86 -10.30
C PHE A 86 -12.61 -16.39 -11.21
N TRP A 87 -11.69 -17.25 -11.67
CA TRP A 87 -10.65 -16.90 -12.65
C TRP A 87 -11.27 -16.41 -13.96
N LYS A 88 -12.25 -17.17 -14.45
CA LYS A 88 -12.98 -16.80 -15.65
C LYS A 88 -13.83 -15.57 -15.43
N ASP A 89 -14.50 -15.44 -14.28
CA ASP A 89 -15.32 -14.28 -13.97
C ASP A 89 -14.48 -12.98 -13.91
N LEU A 90 -13.25 -13.04 -13.36
CA LEU A 90 -12.30 -11.93 -13.40
C LEU A 90 -11.88 -11.59 -14.83
N PHE A 91 -11.51 -12.61 -15.61
CA PHE A 91 -11.07 -12.43 -16.99
C PHE A 91 -12.17 -11.86 -17.90
N ASP A 92 -13.42 -12.22 -17.65
CA ASP A 92 -14.60 -11.73 -18.40
C ASP A 92 -15.03 -10.30 -17.94
N ASP A 93 -14.54 -9.79 -16.77
CA ASP A 93 -14.81 -8.43 -16.33
C ASP A 93 -14.02 -7.42 -17.18
N ALA A 94 -14.73 -6.48 -17.80
CA ALA A 94 -14.12 -5.53 -18.72
C ALA A 94 -13.05 -4.62 -18.08
N VAL A 95 -13.24 -4.24 -16.80
CA VAL A 95 -12.27 -3.41 -16.07
C VAL A 95 -11.05 -4.23 -15.71
N PHE A 96 -11.22 -5.45 -15.20
CA PHE A 96 -10.10 -6.36 -14.92
C PHE A 96 -9.29 -6.64 -16.19
N LYS A 97 -9.96 -6.96 -17.28
CA LYS A 97 -9.31 -7.22 -18.57
C LYS A 97 -8.55 -6.01 -19.11
N CYS A 98 -9.05 -4.80 -18.85
CA CYS A 98 -8.32 -3.58 -19.18
C CYS A 98 -6.99 -3.49 -18.44
N TYR A 99 -6.98 -3.71 -17.10
CA TYR A 99 -5.75 -3.71 -16.32
C TYR A 99 -4.82 -4.88 -16.69
N LEU A 100 -5.37 -6.04 -17.05
CA LEU A 100 -4.59 -7.15 -17.58
C LEU A 100 -3.86 -6.76 -18.88
N ALA A 101 -4.58 -6.10 -19.81
CA ALA A 101 -4.01 -5.61 -21.05
C ALA A 101 -2.95 -4.53 -20.83
N LYS A 102 -3.22 -3.58 -19.94
CA LYS A 102 -2.26 -2.53 -19.56
C LYS A 102 -0.97 -3.15 -18.99
N ARG A 103 -1.10 -4.07 -18.04
CA ARG A 103 0.04 -4.74 -17.42
C ARG A 103 0.84 -5.57 -18.41
N TRP A 104 0.16 -6.28 -19.33
CA TRP A 104 0.82 -7.01 -20.40
C TRP A 104 1.69 -6.09 -21.27
N GLN A 105 1.14 -4.93 -21.69
CA GLN A 105 1.88 -3.96 -22.50
C GLN A 105 3.09 -3.39 -21.73
N GLU A 106 2.95 -3.13 -20.43
CA GLU A 106 4.05 -2.69 -19.57
C GLU A 106 5.15 -3.74 -19.51
N LEU A 107 4.81 -5.00 -19.21
CA LEU A 107 5.79 -6.08 -19.00
C LEU A 107 6.47 -6.54 -20.30
N THR A 108 5.84 -6.36 -21.47
CA THR A 108 6.39 -6.74 -22.78
C THR A 108 7.09 -5.59 -23.52
N ALA A 109 7.07 -4.38 -22.96
CA ALA A 109 7.77 -3.23 -23.53
C ALA A 109 9.30 -3.49 -23.62
N THR A 110 9.99 -2.74 -24.46
CA THR A 110 11.45 -2.87 -24.62
C THR A 110 12.19 -2.71 -23.28
N GLY A 111 13.06 -3.65 -22.96
CA GLY A 111 13.82 -3.69 -21.72
C GLY A 111 13.03 -4.21 -20.51
N MET A 112 11.77 -4.63 -20.67
CA MET A 112 10.94 -5.15 -19.61
C MET A 112 10.96 -6.68 -19.56
N PRO A 113 10.72 -7.32 -18.41
CA PRO A 113 11.04 -8.74 -18.16
C PRO A 113 10.31 -9.75 -19.06
N LEU A 114 9.15 -9.41 -19.61
CA LEU A 114 8.45 -10.28 -20.55
C LEU A 114 8.65 -9.90 -22.02
N ASN A 115 9.58 -8.98 -22.30
CA ASN A 115 10.03 -8.75 -23.67
C ASN A 115 10.79 -9.96 -24.19
N SER A 116 10.54 -10.39 -25.43
CA SER A 116 11.17 -11.58 -26.00
C SER A 116 12.71 -11.52 -26.02
N VAL A 117 13.31 -10.33 -26.20
CA VAL A 117 14.76 -10.16 -26.18
C VAL A 117 15.32 -10.45 -24.79
N GLU A 118 14.67 -9.92 -23.74
CA GLU A 118 15.09 -10.14 -22.35
C GLU A 118 14.95 -11.61 -21.95
N ILE A 119 13.81 -12.24 -22.29
CA ILE A 119 13.59 -13.67 -22.03
C ILE A 119 14.66 -14.51 -22.75
N PHE A 120 14.92 -14.23 -24.03
CA PHE A 120 15.91 -15.01 -24.81
C PHE A 120 17.33 -14.81 -24.29
N THR A 121 17.68 -13.61 -23.86
CA THR A 121 18.95 -13.34 -23.20
C THR A 121 19.11 -14.20 -21.94
N LEU A 122 18.09 -14.23 -21.07
CA LEU A 122 18.08 -15.07 -19.88
C LEU A 122 18.21 -16.57 -20.21
N ILE A 123 17.51 -17.05 -21.25
CA ILE A 123 17.61 -18.44 -21.72
C ILE A 123 19.07 -18.73 -22.18
N ASP A 124 19.67 -17.88 -23.03
CA ASP A 124 21.01 -18.09 -23.57
C ASP A 124 22.10 -18.05 -22.49
N GLU A 125 21.98 -17.13 -21.52
CA GLU A 125 22.86 -17.08 -20.36
C GLU A 125 22.75 -18.35 -19.52
N THR A 126 21.52 -18.80 -19.26
CA THR A 126 21.25 -20.05 -18.51
C THR A 126 21.79 -21.27 -19.23
N VAL A 127 21.56 -21.40 -20.54
CA VAL A 127 22.12 -22.48 -21.37
C VAL A 127 23.65 -22.49 -21.30
N THR A 128 24.27 -21.31 -21.42
CA THR A 128 25.73 -21.18 -21.29
C THR A 128 26.23 -21.66 -19.94
N LEU A 129 25.53 -21.31 -18.86
CA LEU A 129 25.88 -21.71 -17.49
C LEU A 129 25.81 -23.21 -17.27
N ILE A 130 24.83 -23.90 -17.88
CA ILE A 130 24.57 -25.35 -17.66
C ILE A 130 25.18 -26.25 -18.73
N THR A 131 25.86 -25.75 -19.76
CA THR A 131 26.39 -26.51 -20.90
C THR A 131 27.19 -27.75 -20.46
N GLU A 132 28.17 -27.56 -19.54
CA GLU A 132 28.99 -28.67 -19.03
C GLU A 132 28.16 -29.74 -18.30
N ALA A 133 27.12 -29.31 -17.57
CA ALA A 133 26.22 -30.24 -16.87
C ALA A 133 25.37 -31.04 -17.87
N VAL A 134 24.91 -30.43 -18.97
CA VAL A 134 24.16 -31.09 -20.04
C VAL A 134 25.03 -32.12 -20.75
N GLU A 135 26.27 -31.77 -21.14
CA GLU A 135 27.21 -32.70 -21.78
C GLU A 135 27.54 -33.91 -20.88
N ARG A 136 27.74 -33.65 -19.58
CA ARG A 136 27.98 -34.72 -18.60
C ARG A 136 26.75 -35.61 -18.44
N GLN A 137 25.55 -35.03 -18.36
CA GLN A 137 24.29 -35.78 -18.28
C GLN A 137 24.09 -36.65 -19.52
N GLU A 138 24.34 -36.14 -20.72
CA GLU A 138 24.27 -36.91 -21.98
C GLU A 138 25.20 -38.11 -21.95
N THR A 139 26.44 -37.92 -21.46
CA THR A 139 27.43 -39.01 -21.32
C THR A 139 26.96 -40.13 -20.39
N ILE A 140 26.21 -39.75 -19.32
CA ILE A 140 25.74 -40.68 -18.28
C ILE A 140 24.45 -41.42 -18.71
N THR A 141 23.47 -40.66 -19.23
CA THR A 141 22.08 -41.15 -19.43
C THR A 141 21.67 -41.26 -20.91
N GLY A 142 22.31 -40.52 -21.82
CA GLY A 142 21.90 -40.41 -23.22
C GLY A 142 20.54 -39.74 -23.39
N THR A 143 20.12 -38.88 -22.49
CA THR A 143 18.77 -38.27 -22.45
C THR A 143 18.72 -36.79 -22.85
N THR A 144 19.87 -36.16 -23.14
CA THR A 144 19.96 -34.72 -23.49
C THR A 144 20.30 -34.44 -24.96
N GLY A 145 20.24 -35.49 -25.81
CA GLY A 145 20.61 -35.37 -27.25
C GLY A 145 19.73 -34.42 -28.08
N GLU A 146 18.54 -34.06 -27.60
CA GLU A 146 17.64 -33.10 -28.24
C GLU A 146 17.65 -31.72 -27.56
N PHE A 147 18.56 -31.47 -26.61
CA PHE A 147 18.58 -30.25 -25.79
C PHE A 147 18.60 -28.97 -26.64
N ASP A 148 19.48 -28.90 -27.63
CA ASP A 148 19.58 -27.71 -28.50
C ASP A 148 18.28 -27.46 -29.29
N GLN A 149 17.63 -28.54 -29.77
CA GLN A 149 16.34 -28.41 -30.46
C GLN A 149 15.27 -27.93 -29.49
N GLN A 150 15.22 -28.44 -28.28
CA GLN A 150 14.25 -28.01 -27.26
C GLN A 150 14.40 -26.55 -26.93
N ILE A 151 15.64 -25.99 -26.91
CA ILE A 151 15.86 -24.56 -26.72
C ILE A 151 15.32 -23.74 -27.93
N ILE A 152 15.45 -24.24 -29.14
CA ILE A 152 14.87 -23.61 -30.33
C ILE A 152 13.34 -23.62 -30.24
N ASP A 153 12.77 -24.75 -29.87
CA ASP A 153 11.32 -24.95 -29.80
C ASP A 153 10.68 -24.07 -28.73
N ILE A 154 11.30 -23.95 -27.53
CA ILE A 154 10.80 -23.08 -26.48
C ILE A 154 10.82 -21.59 -26.88
N LYS A 155 11.88 -21.13 -27.55
CA LYS A 155 11.95 -19.76 -28.07
C LYS A 155 10.91 -19.50 -29.17
N ALA A 156 10.64 -20.48 -30.04
CA ALA A 156 9.58 -20.37 -31.04
C ALA A 156 8.20 -20.27 -30.35
N PHE A 157 7.92 -21.16 -29.39
CA PHE A 157 6.70 -21.15 -28.61
C PHE A 157 6.47 -19.77 -27.92
N ILE A 158 7.48 -19.25 -27.22
CA ILE A 158 7.41 -17.95 -26.56
C ILE A 158 7.11 -16.83 -27.55
N THR A 159 7.74 -16.86 -28.73
CA THR A 159 7.52 -15.85 -29.79
C THR A 159 6.07 -15.82 -30.22
N GLU A 160 5.52 -16.99 -30.54
CA GLU A 160 4.12 -17.15 -30.99
C GLU A 160 3.16 -16.74 -29.87
N ARG A 161 3.43 -17.18 -28.65
CA ARG A 161 2.60 -16.90 -27.49
C ARG A 161 2.52 -15.41 -27.15
N ILE A 162 3.67 -14.71 -27.12
CA ILE A 162 3.72 -13.26 -26.92
C ILE A 162 2.94 -12.55 -28.04
N SER A 163 3.11 -12.97 -29.28
CA SER A 163 2.42 -12.37 -30.41
C SER A 163 0.90 -12.52 -30.28
N TRP A 164 0.44 -13.72 -29.95
CA TRP A 164 -0.99 -14.01 -29.83
C TRP A 164 -1.62 -13.24 -28.65
N ILE A 165 -1.04 -13.32 -27.45
CA ILE A 165 -1.55 -12.60 -26.27
C ILE A 165 -1.59 -11.08 -26.54
N SER A 166 -0.57 -10.54 -27.21
CA SER A 166 -0.52 -9.10 -27.54
C SER A 166 -1.65 -8.68 -28.50
N ASN A 167 -2.09 -9.58 -29.37
CA ASN A 167 -3.23 -9.32 -30.25
C ASN A 167 -4.57 -9.42 -29.52
N GLU A 168 -4.67 -10.27 -28.49
CA GLU A 168 -5.87 -10.45 -27.68
C GLU A 168 -6.05 -9.36 -26.59
N LEU A 169 -4.94 -8.83 -26.06
CA LEU A 169 -4.92 -7.82 -24.97
C LEU A 169 -4.59 -6.43 -25.51
N THR A 170 -5.46 -5.87 -26.34
CA THR A 170 -5.23 -4.55 -26.98
C THR A 170 -5.97 -3.39 -26.32
N ASP A 171 -7.13 -3.65 -25.70
CA ASP A 171 -8.00 -2.58 -25.20
C ASP A 171 -7.64 -2.16 -23.78
N THR A 172 -7.07 -0.96 -23.67
CA THR A 172 -6.75 -0.30 -22.40
C THR A 172 -7.61 0.96 -22.15
N SER A 173 -8.68 1.16 -22.90
CA SER A 173 -9.46 2.40 -22.89
C SER A 173 -10.12 2.71 -21.55
N LEU A 174 -10.55 1.69 -20.80
CA LEU A 174 -11.21 1.85 -19.49
C LEU A 174 -10.23 2.22 -18.35
N CYS A 175 -8.93 1.95 -18.50
CA CYS A 175 -7.91 2.13 -17.46
C CYS A 175 -6.70 2.99 -17.90
N ALA A 176 -6.75 3.60 -19.10
CA ALA A 176 -5.63 4.37 -19.64
C ALA A 176 -5.39 5.71 -18.93
N ASN A 177 -6.45 6.36 -18.43
CA ASN A 177 -6.39 7.72 -17.88
C ASN A 177 -6.92 7.77 -16.46
N VAL A 178 -6.39 6.91 -15.58
CA VAL A 178 -6.74 6.93 -14.16
C VAL A 178 -5.94 8.05 -13.48
N SER A 179 -6.66 8.97 -12.83
CA SER A 179 -6.04 9.99 -11.99
C SER A 179 -5.93 9.44 -10.57
N THR A 180 -4.71 9.34 -10.07
CA THR A 180 -4.45 8.99 -8.68
C THR A 180 -4.57 10.21 -7.77
N PRO A 181 -5.03 10.04 -6.52
CA PRO A 181 -5.11 11.13 -5.56
C PRO A 181 -3.70 11.64 -5.18
N PRO A 182 -3.54 12.92 -4.83
CA PRO A 182 -2.25 13.52 -4.51
C PRO A 182 -1.79 13.18 -3.09
N LEU A 183 -1.66 11.90 -2.79
CA LEU A 183 -1.16 11.39 -1.52
C LEU A 183 0.34 11.11 -1.63
N VAL A 184 1.10 11.49 -0.60
CA VAL A 184 2.56 11.36 -0.56
C VAL A 184 2.99 10.75 0.77
N ILE A 185 3.81 9.71 0.73
CA ILE A 185 4.50 9.17 1.90
C ILE A 185 5.56 10.20 2.30
N SER A 186 5.43 10.77 3.49
CA SER A 186 6.21 11.94 3.90
C SER A 186 7.08 11.73 5.12
N LYS A 187 6.78 10.72 5.97
CA LYS A 187 7.64 10.30 7.08
C LYS A 187 7.65 8.79 7.19
N ILE A 188 8.80 8.23 7.57
CA ILE A 188 9.00 6.79 7.77
C ILE A 188 9.91 6.62 9.00
N ASN A 189 9.38 5.99 10.05
CA ASN A 189 10.16 5.54 11.19
C ASN A 189 10.25 4.01 11.13
N TYR A 190 11.25 3.53 10.42
CA TYR A 190 11.42 2.09 10.15
C TYR A 190 12.31 1.38 11.16
N HIS A 191 13.13 2.12 11.91
CA HIS A 191 14.02 1.57 12.94
C HIS A 191 14.07 2.52 14.14
N PRO A 192 13.02 2.53 14.98
CA PRO A 192 12.98 3.38 16.17
C PRO A 192 14.12 3.05 17.15
N LEU A 193 14.52 4.06 17.94
CA LEU A 193 15.52 3.85 18.99
C LEU A 193 15.07 2.73 19.94
N VAL A 194 16.02 1.83 20.27
CA VAL A 194 15.78 0.71 21.19
C VAL A 194 15.23 1.22 22.53
N ASP A 195 14.09 0.71 22.92
CA ASP A 195 13.48 0.97 24.23
C ASP A 195 13.89 -0.16 25.20
N PRO A 196 14.30 0.16 26.44
CA PRO A 196 14.72 -0.85 27.41
C PRO A 196 13.59 -1.78 27.90
N GLU A 197 12.32 -1.35 27.79
CA GLU A 197 11.16 -2.04 28.38
C GLU A 197 10.16 -2.54 27.31
N LEU A 198 10.20 -1.97 26.09
CA LEU A 198 9.25 -2.24 25.03
C LEU A 198 9.98 -2.70 23.77
N ASP A 199 9.28 -3.39 22.88
CA ASP A 199 9.76 -3.69 21.55
C ASP A 199 9.88 -2.38 20.75
N SER A 200 11.04 -2.10 20.18
CA SER A 200 11.27 -0.88 19.40
C SER A 200 10.37 -0.82 18.16
N ASP A 201 10.05 -1.96 17.57
CA ASP A 201 9.18 -2.05 16.39
C ASP A 201 7.75 -1.56 16.68
N ASP A 202 7.31 -1.61 17.95
CA ASP A 202 6.01 -1.08 18.38
C ASP A 202 5.87 0.43 18.11
N PHE A 203 6.98 1.15 17.92
CA PHE A 203 7.02 2.59 17.64
C PHE A 203 7.21 2.93 16.17
N GLU A 204 7.25 1.95 15.28
CA GLU A 204 7.29 2.18 13.84
C GLU A 204 6.04 2.92 13.37
N PHE A 205 6.24 3.82 12.41
CA PHE A 205 5.13 4.54 11.78
C PHE A 205 5.48 5.02 10.37
N ILE A 206 4.45 5.34 9.62
CA ILE A 206 4.50 6.10 8.38
C ILE A 206 3.51 7.26 8.41
N GLU A 207 3.86 8.39 7.82
CA GLU A 207 2.95 9.51 7.53
C GLU A 207 2.61 9.53 6.05
N ILE A 208 1.32 9.67 5.75
CA ILE A 208 0.81 9.93 4.41
C ILE A 208 0.17 11.31 4.41
N ARG A 209 0.57 12.19 3.50
CA ARG A 209 0.01 13.53 3.35
C ARG A 209 -0.81 13.68 2.09
N ASN A 210 -1.92 14.38 2.21
CA ASN A 210 -2.66 14.86 1.08
C ASN A 210 -2.06 16.19 0.59
N ASN A 211 -1.27 16.17 -0.47
CA ASN A 211 -0.64 17.35 -1.08
C ASN A 211 -1.62 18.19 -1.92
N GLY A 212 -2.88 17.79 -2.02
CA GLY A 212 -3.94 18.55 -2.68
C GLY A 212 -4.71 19.46 -1.73
N SER A 213 -5.58 20.31 -2.29
CA SER A 213 -6.41 21.25 -1.52
C SER A 213 -7.80 20.68 -1.15
N SER A 214 -8.19 19.54 -1.71
CA SER A 214 -9.50 18.93 -1.50
C SER A 214 -9.37 17.67 -0.65
N THR A 215 -10.45 17.32 0.06
CA THR A 215 -10.53 16.02 0.78
C THR A 215 -10.42 14.86 -0.20
N VAL A 216 -9.61 13.87 0.13
CA VAL A 216 -9.44 12.61 -0.60
C VAL A 216 -10.20 11.50 0.12
N ASP A 217 -11.00 10.75 -0.62
CA ASP A 217 -11.60 9.49 -0.18
C ASP A 217 -10.55 8.39 -0.29
N LEU A 218 -10.27 7.72 0.84
CA LEU A 218 -9.26 6.66 0.95
C LEU A 218 -9.84 5.26 0.73
N THR A 219 -11.14 5.15 0.42
CA THR A 219 -11.84 3.87 0.25
C THR A 219 -11.10 2.95 -0.71
N GLY A 220 -10.67 1.79 -0.21
CA GLY A 220 -9.99 0.76 -1.00
C GLY A 220 -8.52 1.05 -1.32
N ILE A 221 -7.98 2.20 -0.95
CA ILE A 221 -6.52 2.45 -1.00
C ILE A 221 -5.82 1.49 -0.06
N TYR A 222 -4.65 1.00 -0.44
CA TYR A 222 -3.91 0.02 0.34
C TYR A 222 -2.41 0.06 0.07
N PHE A 223 -1.63 -0.48 1.00
CA PHE A 223 -0.22 -0.79 0.75
C PHE A 223 -0.12 -2.14 0.06
N GLY A 224 0.47 -2.13 -1.15
CA GLY A 224 0.82 -3.32 -1.92
C GLY A 224 2.24 -3.79 -1.59
N GLY A 225 2.60 -4.99 -2.06
CA GLY A 225 3.93 -5.53 -1.81
C GLY A 225 3.95 -6.63 -0.75
N LEU A 226 5.15 -7.01 -0.29
CA LEU A 226 5.38 -8.10 0.66
C LEU A 226 5.74 -7.60 2.07
N GLY A 227 5.92 -6.30 2.23
CA GLY A 227 6.24 -5.65 3.50
C GLY A 227 5.00 -5.24 4.29
N LEU A 228 4.99 -3.99 4.72
CA LEU A 228 3.88 -3.38 5.44
C LEU A 228 2.53 -3.65 4.75
N THR A 229 1.54 -4.05 5.53
CA THR A 229 0.21 -4.38 5.03
C THR A 229 -0.85 -3.53 5.74
N TYR A 230 -1.59 -2.75 4.96
CA TYR A 230 -2.72 -1.95 5.44
C TYR A 230 -3.69 -1.66 4.30
N GLN A 231 -4.98 -1.71 4.57
CA GLN A 231 -6.04 -1.30 3.66
C GLN A 231 -6.98 -0.33 4.38
N PHE A 232 -7.25 0.82 3.75
CA PHE A 232 -8.20 1.79 4.29
C PHE A 232 -9.64 1.29 4.16
N GLU A 233 -10.39 1.48 5.24
CA GLU A 233 -11.81 1.11 5.26
C GLU A 233 -12.66 2.05 4.40
N ALA A 234 -13.83 1.57 4.01
CA ALA A 234 -14.79 2.37 3.25
C ALA A 234 -15.23 3.61 4.04
N GLY A 235 -15.18 4.77 3.39
CA GLY A 235 -15.52 6.06 3.97
C GLY A 235 -14.38 6.73 4.76
N ALA A 236 -13.20 6.12 4.84
CA ALA A 236 -12.01 6.78 5.34
C ALA A 236 -11.63 7.98 4.46
N THR A 237 -11.24 9.09 5.06
CA THR A 237 -10.90 10.31 4.32
C THR A 237 -9.71 11.04 4.93
N VAL A 238 -9.00 11.81 4.10
CA VAL A 238 -8.00 12.78 4.53
C VAL A 238 -8.29 14.13 3.89
N SER A 239 -8.37 15.19 4.69
CA SER A 239 -8.65 16.55 4.20
C SER A 239 -7.51 17.10 3.36
N GLY A 240 -7.79 18.12 2.53
CA GLY A 240 -6.75 18.81 1.75
C GLY A 240 -5.64 19.39 2.64
N GLY A 241 -4.37 19.11 2.32
CA GLY A 241 -3.20 19.45 3.14
C GLY A 241 -3.07 18.65 4.44
N GLY A 242 -3.98 17.70 4.72
CA GLY A 242 -3.98 16.89 5.93
C GLY A 242 -3.00 15.74 5.90
N SER A 243 -2.70 15.22 7.10
CA SER A 243 -1.85 14.05 7.33
C SER A 243 -2.61 12.96 8.03
N ILE A 244 -2.23 11.72 7.76
CA ILE A 244 -2.60 10.54 8.54
C ILE A 244 -1.34 9.77 8.89
N PHE A 245 -1.31 9.22 10.10
CA PHE A 245 -0.25 8.33 10.55
C PHE A 245 -0.80 6.92 10.64
N LEU A 246 -0.08 5.97 10.09
CA LEU A 246 -0.27 4.56 10.37
C LEU A 246 0.88 4.10 11.27
N SER A 247 0.59 3.33 12.29
CA SER A 247 1.58 2.84 13.26
C SER A 247 1.58 1.32 13.32
N ASN A 248 2.66 0.75 13.82
CA ASN A 248 2.71 -0.67 14.16
C ASN A 248 1.76 -0.95 15.33
N LYS A 249 1.88 -0.17 16.42
CA LYS A 249 0.99 -0.22 17.58
C LYS A 249 0.50 1.18 17.97
N ASN A 250 -0.80 1.38 17.95
CA ASN A 250 -1.40 2.67 18.31
C ASN A 250 -1.16 3.04 19.79
N GLU A 251 -1.17 2.07 20.71
CA GLU A 251 -0.91 2.30 22.13
C GLU A 251 0.49 2.87 22.35
N SER A 252 1.51 2.28 21.74
CA SER A 252 2.91 2.71 21.81
C SER A 252 3.10 4.06 21.12
N PHE A 253 2.51 4.24 19.95
CA PHE A 253 2.51 5.50 19.21
C PHE A 253 1.88 6.63 20.05
N PHE A 254 0.69 6.38 20.62
CA PHE A 254 0.03 7.35 21.49
C PHE A 254 0.85 7.69 22.74
N SER A 255 1.49 6.70 23.36
CA SER A 255 2.31 6.92 24.56
C SER A 255 3.49 7.84 24.29
N ARG A 256 4.10 7.72 23.10
CA ARG A 256 5.28 8.51 22.71
C ARG A 256 4.92 9.89 22.17
N TYR A 257 3.90 9.99 21.32
CA TYR A 257 3.60 11.21 20.56
C TYR A 257 2.37 11.97 21.06
N GLY A 258 1.54 11.37 21.92
CA GLY A 258 0.41 12.04 22.57
C GLY A 258 -0.85 12.20 21.71
N PHE A 259 -0.91 11.55 20.55
CA PHE A 259 -2.10 11.47 19.71
C PHE A 259 -2.23 10.07 19.10
N GLU A 260 -3.43 9.68 18.70
CA GLU A 260 -3.67 8.36 18.11
C GLU A 260 -3.29 8.32 16.64
N SER A 261 -2.75 7.18 16.17
CA SER A 261 -2.59 6.92 14.76
C SER A 261 -3.97 6.71 14.10
N PHE A 262 -4.03 6.87 12.80
CA PHE A 262 -5.24 6.62 12.01
C PHE A 262 -5.60 5.12 11.97
N GLY A 263 -4.60 4.26 12.04
CA GLY A 263 -4.76 2.82 12.06
C GLY A 263 -3.45 2.09 12.29
N GLU A 264 -3.57 0.81 12.60
CA GLU A 264 -2.43 -0.08 12.81
C GLU A 264 -2.20 -0.94 11.56
N PHE A 265 -0.98 -0.90 11.04
CA PHE A 265 -0.57 -1.80 9.96
C PHE A 265 -0.16 -3.17 10.52
N SER A 266 -0.12 -4.17 9.67
CA SER A 266 0.39 -5.50 9.99
C SER A 266 1.80 -5.67 9.41
N ARG A 267 2.60 -6.51 10.04
CA ARG A 267 4.04 -6.68 9.84
C ARG A 267 4.85 -5.49 10.36
N ASN A 268 6.16 -5.68 10.46
CA ASN A 268 7.09 -4.64 10.81
C ASN A 268 7.71 -4.07 9.53
N LEU A 269 8.17 -2.84 9.60
CA LEU A 269 9.03 -2.26 8.57
C LEU A 269 10.40 -2.95 8.61
N SER A 270 11.03 -3.13 7.45
CA SER A 270 12.36 -3.73 7.40
C SER A 270 13.41 -2.74 7.91
N ASN A 271 14.30 -3.19 8.79
CA ASN A 271 15.41 -2.37 9.27
C ASN A 271 16.49 -2.13 8.22
N ASP A 272 16.53 -2.92 7.14
CA ASP A 272 17.52 -2.79 6.06
C ASP A 272 16.96 -1.96 4.88
N SER A 273 15.90 -2.45 4.26
CA SER A 273 15.28 -1.82 3.07
C SER A 273 13.89 -2.39 2.83
N GLU A 274 12.96 -1.54 2.40
CA GLU A 274 11.61 -1.97 2.01
C GLU A 274 11.02 -1.08 0.92
N ASP A 275 10.20 -1.68 0.07
CA ASP A 275 9.38 -1.01 -0.92
C ASP A 275 8.03 -0.67 -0.32
N LEU A 276 7.78 0.59 -0.01
CA LEU A 276 6.47 1.09 0.39
C LEU A 276 5.70 1.56 -0.84
N VAL A 277 4.68 0.82 -1.23
CA VAL A 277 3.90 1.12 -2.43
C VAL A 277 2.44 1.35 -2.05
N LEU A 278 2.02 2.60 -2.11
CA LEU A 278 0.63 3.00 -1.89
C LEU A 278 -0.15 2.89 -3.20
N ARG A 279 -1.24 2.13 -3.21
CA ARG A 279 -2.03 1.83 -4.40
C ARG A 279 -3.50 2.19 -4.20
N ASP A 280 -4.16 2.54 -5.30
CA ASP A 280 -5.62 2.61 -5.31
C ASP A 280 -6.25 1.20 -5.32
N ALA A 281 -7.58 1.15 -5.27
CA ALA A 281 -8.32 -0.12 -5.21
C ALA A 281 -8.04 -1.07 -6.40
N TYR A 282 -7.63 -0.53 -7.53
CA TYR A 282 -7.33 -1.26 -8.76
C TYR A 282 -5.83 -1.53 -8.97
N GLY A 283 -4.99 -1.16 -8.00
CA GLY A 283 -3.55 -1.41 -8.05
C GLY A 283 -2.72 -0.33 -8.75
N ASN A 284 -3.33 0.80 -9.18
CA ASN A 284 -2.54 1.92 -9.69
C ASN A 284 -1.69 2.51 -8.57
N ILE A 285 -0.41 2.78 -8.86
CA ILE A 285 0.51 3.39 -7.91
C ILE A 285 0.09 4.83 -7.67
N ILE A 286 -0.15 5.17 -6.41
CA ILE A 286 -0.41 6.54 -5.96
C ILE A 286 0.93 7.19 -5.60
N ASP A 287 1.73 6.46 -4.82
CA ASP A 287 3.05 6.87 -4.37
C ASP A 287 3.91 5.66 -4.03
N GLU A 288 5.22 5.75 -4.22
CA GLU A 288 6.15 4.67 -3.88
C GLU A 288 7.50 5.19 -3.42
N VAL A 289 8.06 4.52 -2.43
CA VAL A 289 9.41 4.79 -1.94
C VAL A 289 10.10 3.50 -1.51
N THR A 290 11.34 3.31 -1.99
CA THR A 290 12.24 2.24 -1.53
C THR A 290 13.29 2.87 -0.63
N TYR A 291 13.07 2.84 0.68
CA TYR A 291 14.09 3.33 1.62
C TYR A 291 15.18 2.28 1.86
N LYS A 292 16.33 2.74 2.38
CA LYS A 292 17.45 1.90 2.79
C LYS A 292 18.09 2.45 4.06
N ASP A 293 18.71 1.57 4.85
CA ASP A 293 19.49 1.88 6.04
C ASP A 293 20.85 2.54 5.74
N SER A 294 21.34 2.40 4.50
CA SER A 294 22.70 2.75 4.07
C SER A 294 22.74 3.94 3.10
N LEU A 295 23.89 4.59 3.02
CA LEU A 295 24.13 5.70 2.09
C LEU A 295 23.66 5.37 0.66
N PRO A 296 23.01 6.32 -0.03
CA PRO A 296 22.89 7.75 0.29
C PRO A 296 21.71 8.15 1.19
N TRP A 297 21.00 7.21 1.80
CA TRP A 297 19.94 7.48 2.75
C TRP A 297 20.48 8.01 4.08
N PRO A 298 19.69 8.82 4.85
CA PRO A 298 20.11 9.38 6.13
C PRO A 298 20.32 8.32 7.21
N GLU A 299 21.56 7.95 7.52
CA GLU A 299 21.93 6.88 8.47
C GLU A 299 21.46 7.12 9.91
N ASN A 300 21.16 8.38 10.31
CA ASN A 300 20.63 8.66 11.66
C ASN A 300 19.22 8.11 11.87
N ALA A 301 18.49 7.77 10.81
CA ALA A 301 17.17 7.13 10.91
C ALA A 301 17.26 5.62 11.18
N ASP A 302 18.45 5.04 11.11
CA ASP A 302 18.71 3.63 11.39
C ASP A 302 19.03 3.41 12.87
N GLY A 303 17.99 3.30 13.72
CA GLY A 303 18.09 2.98 15.15
C GLY A 303 18.76 4.04 16.03
N ASN A 304 19.05 5.23 15.49
CA ASN A 304 19.79 6.29 16.20
C ASN A 304 18.89 7.41 16.76
N GLY A 305 17.56 7.19 16.82
CA GLY A 305 16.61 8.11 17.42
C GLY A 305 16.12 9.21 16.47
N ALA A 306 16.12 8.92 15.18
CA ALA A 306 15.53 9.78 14.16
C ALA A 306 14.64 8.95 13.23
N PHE A 307 13.74 9.61 12.51
CA PHE A 307 12.96 9.04 11.40
C PHE A 307 13.30 9.75 10.09
N LEU A 308 12.95 9.14 8.96
CA LEU A 308 13.04 9.78 7.66
C LEU A 308 11.92 10.78 7.48
N GLU A 309 12.25 12.02 7.10
CA GLU A 309 11.28 13.06 6.73
C GLU A 309 11.58 13.61 5.34
N LEU A 310 10.54 13.68 4.51
CA LEU A 310 10.61 14.27 3.18
C LEU A 310 10.72 15.79 3.29
N VAL A 311 11.76 16.37 2.74
CA VAL A 311 12.07 17.82 2.82
C VAL A 311 10.94 18.68 2.25
N SER A 312 10.27 18.21 1.20
CA SER A 312 9.13 18.87 0.59
C SER A 312 8.26 17.87 -0.17
N LEU A 313 6.94 18.00 -0.03
CA LEU A 313 5.95 17.13 -0.70
C LEU A 313 5.96 17.18 -2.23
N ASN A 314 6.66 18.14 -2.83
CA ASN A 314 6.79 18.30 -4.28
C ASN A 314 8.10 17.71 -4.82
N LEU A 315 8.94 17.15 -3.96
CA LEU A 315 10.15 16.44 -4.37
C LEU A 315 9.81 14.99 -4.74
N ASP A 316 10.65 14.42 -5.58
CA ASP A 316 10.63 13.00 -5.89
C ASP A 316 11.10 12.21 -4.65
N ASN A 317 10.17 11.53 -3.97
CA ASN A 317 10.45 10.79 -2.74
C ASN A 317 11.10 9.43 -2.99
N SER A 318 11.25 8.99 -4.24
CA SER A 318 12.07 7.84 -4.59
C SER A 318 13.58 8.12 -4.45
N LEU A 319 13.96 9.39 -4.38
CA LEU A 319 15.35 9.81 -4.28
C LEU A 319 15.77 10.05 -2.83
N ALA A 320 16.82 9.36 -2.37
CA ALA A 320 17.37 9.54 -1.02
C ALA A 320 17.72 11.00 -0.68
N SER A 321 18.12 11.81 -1.69
CA SER A 321 18.42 13.24 -1.52
C SER A 321 17.22 14.10 -1.17
N SER A 322 16.00 13.58 -1.29
CA SER A 322 14.76 14.24 -0.90
C SER A 322 14.42 14.07 0.59
N TRP A 323 15.17 13.22 1.29
CA TRP A 323 14.94 12.86 2.68
C TRP A 323 16.02 13.37 3.62
N ILE A 324 15.61 13.68 4.85
CA ILE A 324 16.49 14.00 5.98
C ILE A 324 16.17 13.09 7.16
N ALA A 325 17.12 12.90 8.07
CA ALA A 325 16.85 12.33 9.37
C ALA A 325 16.35 13.45 10.31
N GLN A 326 15.19 13.26 10.92
CA GLN A 326 14.56 14.16 11.85
C GLN A 326 14.45 13.48 13.22
N ASP A 327 14.83 14.16 14.30
CA ASP A 327 14.78 13.60 15.66
C ASP A 327 13.38 13.06 16.00
N ASP A 328 13.33 11.85 16.54
CA ASP A 328 12.08 11.13 16.91
C ASP A 328 11.53 11.65 18.23
N ILE A 329 11.03 12.87 18.20
CA ILE A 329 10.38 13.56 19.33
C ILE A 329 8.97 14.04 18.93
N ALA A 330 8.09 14.15 19.90
CA ALA A 330 6.67 14.50 19.69
C ALA A 330 6.47 15.84 18.95
N GLU A 331 7.35 16.82 19.16
CA GLU A 331 7.29 18.13 18.50
C GLU A 331 7.51 18.03 16.98
N ASN A 332 8.31 17.09 16.53
CA ASN A 332 8.60 16.87 15.10
C ASN A 332 7.52 16.05 14.38
N LEU A 333 6.76 15.25 15.14
CA LEU A 333 5.54 14.60 14.64
C LEU A 333 4.31 15.46 14.82
N SER A 334 4.40 16.53 15.60
CA SER A 334 3.29 17.44 15.60
C SER A 334 3.02 17.74 14.15
N VAL A 335 1.96 17.11 13.64
CA VAL A 335 1.29 17.56 12.45
C VAL A 335 1.40 19.06 12.64
N ASN A 336 1.93 19.82 11.69
CA ASN A 336 1.42 21.15 11.50
C ASN A 336 -0.08 20.89 11.40
N ALA A 337 -0.65 20.65 12.62
CA ALA A 337 -2.03 20.40 12.82
C ALA A 337 -2.57 21.50 12.03
N PHE A 338 -3.10 21.15 10.85
CA PHE A 338 -3.69 22.18 10.08
C PHE A 338 -3.48 23.46 10.82
N GLN A 339 -2.97 24.52 10.22
CA GLN A 339 -3.49 25.74 10.68
C GLN A 339 -5.02 25.64 10.51
N TYR A 340 -5.67 24.80 11.34
CA TYR A 340 -6.78 25.32 12.05
C TYR A 340 -6.12 26.54 12.66
N GLU A 341 -6.10 27.62 11.91
CA GLU A 341 -5.92 28.93 12.47
C GLU A 341 -6.71 28.78 13.73
N ASN A 342 -6.01 28.78 14.90
CA ASN A 342 -6.65 28.47 16.17
C ASN A 342 -7.78 29.45 16.30
N PHE A 343 -8.85 29.22 15.50
CA PHE A 343 -10.00 30.10 15.48
C PHE A 343 -10.67 30.10 16.86
N VAL A 344 -10.31 29.10 17.70
CA VAL A 344 -10.69 29.06 19.09
C VAL A 344 -9.43 28.97 19.98
N SER A 345 -9.19 29.98 20.76
CA SER A 345 -8.17 30.02 21.82
C SER A 345 -8.78 29.83 23.22
N LEU A 346 -8.08 29.07 24.05
CA LEU A 346 -8.40 28.85 25.47
C LEU A 346 -7.28 29.44 26.33
N ALA A 347 -7.59 30.33 27.23
CA ALA A 347 -6.59 30.92 28.16
C ALA A 347 -7.22 31.35 29.49
N PRO A 348 -6.53 31.05 30.60
CA PRO A 348 -5.37 30.21 30.77
C PRO A 348 -5.73 28.72 30.67
N ASN A 349 -4.82 27.90 30.15
CA ASN A 349 -4.93 26.43 30.20
C ASN A 349 -3.51 25.91 30.49
N PRO A 350 -3.20 25.42 31.69
CA PRO A 350 -4.09 25.06 32.81
C PRO A 350 -4.87 26.21 33.41
N VAL A 351 -6.11 25.90 33.85
CA VAL A 351 -7.04 26.87 34.46
C VAL A 351 -7.29 26.57 35.93
N SER A 352 -7.31 27.65 36.77
CA SER A 352 -7.77 27.53 38.17
C SER A 352 -9.26 27.84 38.30
N ASP A 353 -9.69 29.04 37.92
CA ASP A 353 -11.08 29.47 38.18
C ASP A 353 -11.83 29.81 36.88
N LYS A 354 -11.24 30.60 36.01
CA LYS A 354 -11.92 31.14 34.84
C LYS A 354 -11.14 30.87 33.56
N LEU A 355 -11.81 30.26 32.58
CA LEU A 355 -11.27 29.97 31.28
C LEU A 355 -11.93 30.86 30.22
N LYS A 356 -11.15 31.70 29.57
CA LYS A 356 -11.61 32.47 28.42
C LYS A 356 -11.56 31.61 27.14
N VAL A 357 -12.67 31.55 26.47
CA VAL A 357 -12.84 30.90 25.18
C VAL A 357 -13.06 32.00 24.14
N ASN A 358 -12.14 32.14 23.17
CA ASN A 358 -12.26 33.16 22.12
C ASN A 358 -12.29 32.46 20.76
N SER A 359 -13.24 32.86 19.92
CA SER A 359 -13.32 32.44 18.51
C SER A 359 -12.94 33.60 17.59
N SER A 360 -11.96 33.41 16.71
CA SER A 360 -11.58 34.35 15.64
C SER A 360 -12.44 34.23 14.40
N ARG A 361 -13.17 33.10 14.26
CA ARG A 361 -14.08 32.82 13.13
C ARG A 361 -15.47 32.47 13.64
N GLY A 362 -16.41 33.34 13.38
CA GLY A 362 -17.80 33.12 13.73
C GLY A 362 -18.11 33.20 15.24
N LYS A 363 -19.39 33.12 15.57
CA LYS A 363 -19.90 33.14 16.95
C LYS A 363 -19.92 31.72 17.50
N ILE A 364 -19.60 31.59 18.77
CA ILE A 364 -19.74 30.34 19.54
C ILE A 364 -21.23 30.14 19.80
N LYS A 365 -21.80 29.11 19.19
CA LYS A 365 -23.23 28.76 19.32
C LYS A 365 -23.48 27.84 20.49
N THR A 366 -22.60 26.86 20.70
CA THR A 366 -22.73 25.89 21.78
C THR A 366 -21.36 25.56 22.35
N LEU A 367 -21.30 25.49 23.68
CA LEU A 367 -20.17 24.95 24.44
C LEU A 367 -20.68 23.80 25.29
N LYS A 368 -20.05 22.63 25.21
CA LYS A 368 -20.37 21.46 26.05
C LYS A 368 -19.11 21.04 26.80
N LEU A 369 -19.18 20.98 28.11
CA LEU A 369 -18.09 20.51 28.95
C LEU A 369 -18.33 19.02 29.30
N TRP A 370 -17.36 18.20 29.01
CA TRP A 370 -17.39 16.76 29.26
C TRP A 370 -16.25 16.34 30.19
N SER A 371 -16.48 15.27 30.97
CA SER A 371 -15.39 14.51 31.55
C SER A 371 -14.69 13.65 30.50
N VAL A 372 -13.46 13.21 30.79
CA VAL A 372 -12.75 12.24 29.95
C VAL A 372 -13.49 10.89 29.80
N ASN A 373 -14.39 10.56 30.73
CA ASN A 373 -15.20 9.35 30.70
C ASN A 373 -16.55 9.55 29.97
N GLY A 374 -16.73 10.64 29.21
CA GLY A 374 -17.91 10.91 28.40
C GLY A 374 -19.15 11.41 29.16
N LYS A 375 -19.01 11.82 30.44
CA LYS A 375 -20.11 12.45 31.19
C LYS A 375 -20.22 13.92 30.83
N LEU A 376 -21.37 14.37 30.33
CA LEU A 376 -21.68 15.77 30.10
C LEU A 376 -21.92 16.47 31.44
N TYR A 377 -21.16 17.54 31.72
CA TYR A 377 -21.32 18.38 32.91
C TYR A 377 -22.30 19.53 32.66
N THR A 378 -22.10 20.26 31.57
CA THR A 378 -22.89 21.46 31.28
C THR A 378 -22.90 21.81 29.81
N THR A 379 -23.89 22.62 29.41
CA THR A 379 -24.01 23.17 28.07
C THR A 379 -24.31 24.66 28.13
N TYR A 380 -23.61 25.48 27.36
CA TYR A 380 -23.83 26.91 27.21
C TYR A 380 -24.11 27.24 25.74
N ASN A 381 -24.89 28.31 25.52
CA ASN A 381 -25.25 28.80 24.18
C ASN A 381 -25.00 30.33 24.10
N PRO A 382 -23.73 30.75 24.06
CA PRO A 382 -23.39 32.17 24.25
C PRO A 382 -23.76 33.10 23.09
N ASP A 383 -23.78 32.66 21.85
CA ASP A 383 -23.98 33.43 20.59
C ASP A 383 -23.04 34.65 20.46
N HIS A 384 -21.83 34.57 21.00
CA HIS A 384 -20.76 35.56 20.97
C HIS A 384 -19.44 34.95 20.52
N GLN A 385 -18.49 35.80 20.07
CA GLN A 385 -17.13 35.37 19.76
C GLN A 385 -16.27 35.05 20.98
N GLN A 386 -16.68 35.52 22.17
CA GLN A 386 -15.97 35.30 23.43
C GLN A 386 -16.92 34.77 24.48
N PHE A 387 -16.43 33.88 25.33
CA PHE A 387 -17.14 33.32 26.46
C PHE A 387 -16.18 33.05 27.60
N GLU A 388 -16.59 33.36 28.84
CA GLU A 388 -15.84 33.04 30.03
C GLU A 388 -16.50 31.87 30.75
N LEU A 389 -15.82 30.73 30.78
CA LEU A 389 -16.28 29.52 31.47
C LEU A 389 -15.75 29.52 32.89
N ASP A 390 -16.66 29.46 33.88
CA ASP A 390 -16.33 29.29 35.26
C ASP A 390 -15.99 27.82 35.56
N MET A 391 -14.75 27.58 35.95
CA MET A 391 -14.23 26.27 36.31
C MET A 391 -14.02 26.09 37.82
N SER A 392 -14.38 27.08 38.65
CA SER A 392 -14.09 27.09 40.11
C SER A 392 -14.75 25.93 40.86
N SER A 393 -15.91 25.44 40.39
CA SER A 393 -16.66 24.36 41.02
C SER A 393 -16.26 22.96 40.57
N TYR A 394 -15.33 22.85 39.60
CA TYR A 394 -14.88 21.56 39.04
C TYR A 394 -13.61 21.10 39.74
N GLU A 395 -13.48 19.79 39.91
CA GLU A 395 -12.30 19.16 40.51
C GLU A 395 -11.05 19.28 39.63
N THR A 396 -9.87 19.20 40.24
CA THR A 396 -8.61 19.12 39.51
C THR A 396 -8.62 17.90 38.58
N GLY A 397 -8.26 18.08 37.31
CA GLY A 397 -8.29 17.01 36.34
C GLY A 397 -8.39 17.47 34.88
N PHE A 398 -8.64 16.52 34.01
CA PHE A 398 -8.82 16.75 32.56
C PHE A 398 -10.28 16.83 32.19
N TYR A 399 -10.59 17.75 31.30
CA TYR A 399 -11.94 17.93 30.71
C TYR A 399 -11.83 18.13 29.22
N LEU A 400 -12.92 17.80 28.50
CA LEU A 400 -13.06 18.06 27.07
C LEU A 400 -14.10 19.15 26.87
N LEU A 401 -13.75 20.20 26.15
CA LEU A 401 -14.66 21.30 25.79
C LEU A 401 -14.99 21.16 24.29
N GLN A 402 -16.18 20.74 23.97
CA GLN A 402 -16.74 20.76 22.65
C GLN A 402 -17.30 22.15 22.36
N ILE A 403 -16.85 22.76 21.28
CA ILE A 403 -17.19 24.13 20.87
C ILE A 403 -17.76 24.08 19.47
N GLN A 404 -19.02 24.50 19.34
CA GLN A 404 -19.70 24.65 18.06
C GLN A 404 -19.79 26.12 17.71
N THR A 405 -19.28 26.52 16.56
CA THR A 405 -19.45 27.87 15.99
C THR A 405 -20.51 27.87 14.89
N ASP A 406 -20.73 29.00 14.23
CA ASP A 406 -21.63 29.12 13.06
C ASP A 406 -21.20 28.20 11.91
N THR A 407 -19.90 27.89 11.80
CA THR A 407 -19.32 27.23 10.65
C THR A 407 -18.68 25.87 10.96
N GLU A 408 -18.21 25.65 12.19
CA GLU A 408 -17.35 24.51 12.52
C GLU A 408 -17.58 24.00 13.96
N SER A 409 -17.17 22.75 14.21
CA SER A 409 -17.16 22.12 15.53
C SER A 409 -15.73 21.69 15.88
N ILE A 410 -15.29 21.99 17.10
CA ILE A 410 -13.97 21.64 17.61
C ILE A 410 -14.06 21.13 19.04
N VAL A 411 -13.19 20.20 19.42
CA VAL A 411 -13.01 19.75 20.80
C VAL A 411 -11.63 20.18 21.28
N LYS A 412 -11.56 20.78 22.47
CA LYS A 412 -10.32 21.21 23.11
C LYS A 412 -10.19 20.58 24.49
N LYS A 413 -8.97 20.15 24.84
CA LYS A 413 -8.63 19.67 26.20
C LYS A 413 -8.44 20.84 27.15
N ILE A 414 -9.04 20.73 28.32
CA ILE A 414 -8.84 21.66 29.44
C ILE A 414 -8.11 20.93 30.56
N ILE A 415 -7.10 21.57 31.13
CA ILE A 415 -6.40 21.12 32.32
C ILE A 415 -6.86 22.02 33.48
N LYS A 416 -7.55 21.45 34.46
CA LYS A 416 -7.98 22.13 35.68
C LYS A 416 -6.99 21.83 36.81
N ASN A 417 -6.43 22.90 37.39
CA ASN A 417 -5.55 22.83 38.58
C ASN A 417 -6.35 22.84 39.86
#